data_d0d822795c31c81b13bf488fa4999627
#
_entry.id   d0d822795c31c81b13bf488fa4999627
#
_cell.length_a   1.000
_cell.length_b   1.000
_cell.length_c   1.000
_cell.angle_alpha   90.00
_cell.angle_beta   90.00
_cell.angle_gamma   90.00
#
_symmetry.space_group_name_H-M   'P 1'
#
loop_
_entity.id
_entity.type
_entity.pdbx_description
1 polymer ?
#
loop_
_entity_poly.entity_id
_entity_poly.type
_entity_poly.pdbx_seq_one_letter_code
_entity_poly.pdbx_strand_id
1 'polypeptide(L)'
;MRLSVASAMFIIALVLRGHAFGGDVAGQQVAVNEVVGAAKVVRLSPALDAVLAPDVKIERIAKGFAFTEGPMWHQGALWFSDLRGNKMYRLSPDGKLRVMLEKAGGVDGFAAGGNGGSNAMVADKDGTVLMMQHSARRIVRLDDKLALTPFLTAYEGKRFNSPNDLVFAPDGALYFTDPPYGMFNPASPNADLDKDPRRQIAFNGVYRDKDGTVTAVITDLPRPNGLAFSPDGKILYVANSENPSAVYRYDVKPDGTLGTRKLVADLTKETGDGVPDGLKVDSQGNLWTSGQGGFRIYSPKGELLGQIILPEVAANLAWGGAEGRTAYFTGSTSIYRMTLKIPGHLPLYYRR
;
A
#
# COMPACT_ATOMS: atom_id res chain seq x y z
N MET A 1 48.64 -7.97 4.59
CA MET A 1 47.60 -7.87 5.61
C MET A 1 46.39 -7.26 4.94
N ARG A 2 45.44 -8.07 4.46
CA ARG A 2 44.21 -7.61 3.79
C ARG A 2 43.09 -7.67 4.80
N LEU A 3 42.61 -6.51 5.20
CA LEU A 3 41.37 -6.39 6.02
C LEU A 3 40.18 -6.60 5.09
N SER A 4 39.44 -7.65 5.32
CA SER A 4 38.14 -7.91 4.70
C SER A 4 37.12 -7.04 5.41
N VAL A 5 36.48 -6.13 4.68
CA VAL A 5 35.31 -5.39 5.12
C VAL A 5 34.12 -6.35 4.98
N ALA A 6 33.67 -6.90 6.11
CA ALA A 6 32.41 -7.61 6.17
C ALA A 6 31.28 -6.59 6.05
N SER A 7 30.58 -6.60 4.93
CA SER A 7 29.31 -5.89 4.78
C SER A 7 28.31 -6.48 5.75
N ALA A 8 27.98 -5.74 6.79
CA ALA A 8 26.88 -6.06 7.68
C ALA A 8 25.56 -5.86 6.90
N MET A 9 25.00 -6.97 6.46
CA MET A 9 23.64 -7.03 5.91
C MET A 9 22.66 -6.77 7.07
N PHE A 10 22.20 -5.53 7.22
CA PHE A 10 21.04 -5.25 8.06
C PHE A 10 19.80 -5.73 7.30
N ILE A 11 19.43 -6.97 7.55
CA ILE A 11 18.11 -7.50 7.21
C ILE A 11 17.17 -6.84 8.20
N ILE A 12 16.34 -5.89 7.74
CA ILE A 12 15.17 -5.45 8.48
C ILE A 12 14.16 -6.59 8.40
N ALA A 13 14.41 -7.65 9.19
CA ALA A 13 13.32 -8.44 9.69
C ALA A 13 12.48 -7.44 10.48
N LEU A 14 11.18 -7.35 10.18
CA LEU A 14 10.20 -6.77 11.07
C LEU A 14 10.25 -7.58 12.36
N VAL A 15 11.25 -7.30 13.20
CA VAL A 15 11.40 -7.93 14.52
C VAL A 15 10.33 -7.29 15.39
N LEU A 16 9.13 -7.85 15.30
CA LEU A 16 8.29 -7.91 16.47
C LEU A 16 9.12 -8.64 17.53
N ARG A 17 9.78 -7.89 18.43
CA ARG A 17 10.39 -8.47 19.62
C ARG A 17 9.34 -9.38 20.24
N GLY A 18 9.67 -10.65 20.35
CA GLY A 18 8.79 -11.70 20.82
C GLY A 18 8.19 -11.35 22.18
N HIS A 19 6.96 -10.89 22.14
CA HIS A 19 6.00 -11.33 23.11
C HIS A 19 5.53 -12.68 22.58
N ALA A 20 5.83 -13.72 23.34
CA ALA A 20 5.32 -15.06 23.11
C ALA A 20 3.81 -14.94 22.90
N PHE A 21 3.36 -15.04 21.66
CA PHE A 21 1.96 -15.29 21.35
C PHE A 21 1.69 -16.76 21.70
N GLY A 22 1.50 -17.02 22.99
CA GLY A 22 0.77 -18.19 23.43
C GLY A 22 -0.67 -18.05 22.94
N GLY A 23 -1.17 -19.11 22.33
CA GLY A 23 -2.50 -19.51 21.98
C GLY A 23 -3.59 -18.45 21.76
N ASP A 24 -4.20 -18.52 20.57
CA ASP A 24 -5.58 -18.16 20.26
C ASP A 24 -6.23 -17.02 21.05
N VAL A 25 -6.01 -15.78 20.62
CA VAL A 25 -7.06 -14.76 20.57
C VAL A 25 -6.78 -13.91 19.34
N ALA A 26 -7.25 -14.33 18.18
CA ALA A 26 -7.60 -13.38 17.15
C ALA A 26 -8.66 -12.47 17.79
N GLY A 27 -8.28 -11.27 18.19
CA GLY A 27 -9.20 -10.28 18.76
C GLY A 27 -10.36 -10.15 17.79
N GLN A 28 -11.59 -10.13 18.32
CA GLN A 28 -12.77 -9.96 17.49
C GLN A 28 -12.60 -8.66 16.69
N GLN A 29 -12.61 -8.76 15.34
CA GLN A 29 -12.56 -7.58 14.48
C GLN A 29 -13.80 -6.73 14.77
N VAL A 30 -13.58 -5.51 15.21
CA VAL A 30 -14.66 -4.61 15.61
C VAL A 30 -14.48 -3.22 15.03
N ALA A 31 -15.61 -2.63 14.62
CA ALA A 31 -15.67 -1.20 14.37
C ALA A 31 -15.66 -0.47 15.73
N VAL A 32 -14.94 0.64 15.77
CA VAL A 32 -14.82 1.51 16.96
C VAL A 32 -14.91 2.97 16.49
N ASN A 33 -14.96 3.90 17.43
CA ASN A 33 -14.85 5.32 17.12
C ASN A 33 -14.11 5.99 18.29
N GLU A 34 -12.78 5.95 18.21
CA GLU A 34 -11.91 6.37 19.31
C GLU A 34 -10.93 7.44 18.81
N VAL A 35 -10.91 8.61 19.43
CA VAL A 35 -9.80 9.57 19.25
C VAL A 35 -8.55 8.99 19.88
N VAL A 36 -7.48 8.86 19.10
CA VAL A 36 -6.26 8.16 19.54
C VAL A 36 -5.26 9.17 20.10
N GLY A 37 -5.14 9.21 21.42
CA GLY A 37 -4.23 10.16 22.10
C GLY A 37 -2.73 9.96 21.76
N ALA A 38 -2.33 8.73 21.41
CA ALA A 38 -0.96 8.42 20.99
C ALA A 38 -0.68 8.79 19.52
N ALA A 39 -1.72 9.00 18.69
CA ALA A 39 -1.57 9.48 17.32
C ALA A 39 -1.45 11.01 17.30
N LYS A 40 -0.58 11.54 16.44
CA LYS A 40 -0.36 12.99 16.37
C LYS A 40 0.05 13.45 14.97
N VAL A 41 -0.23 14.71 14.69
CA VAL A 41 0.27 15.44 13.52
C VAL A 41 1.48 16.26 13.95
N VAL A 42 2.63 16.02 13.33
CA VAL A 42 3.84 16.84 13.46
C VAL A 42 3.86 17.82 12.30
N ARG A 43 3.78 19.10 12.60
CA ARG A 43 3.81 20.19 11.61
C ARG A 43 5.24 20.69 11.45
N LEU A 44 5.79 20.59 10.25
CA LEU A 44 7.17 20.99 9.93
C LEU A 44 7.20 22.21 9.01
N SER A 45 6.11 22.49 8.30
CA SER A 45 5.96 23.67 7.45
C SER A 45 4.59 24.31 7.65
N PRO A 46 4.46 25.64 7.65
CA PRO A 46 3.17 26.33 7.65
C PRO A 46 2.27 25.97 6.47
N ALA A 47 2.84 25.50 5.35
CA ALA A 47 2.09 25.05 4.19
C ALA A 47 1.16 23.87 4.50
N LEU A 48 1.44 23.08 5.54
CA LEU A 48 0.54 22.01 6.00
C LEU A 48 -0.83 22.54 6.46
N ASP A 49 -0.93 23.79 6.89
CA ASP A 49 -2.17 24.41 7.34
C ASP A 49 -3.18 24.60 6.20
N ALA A 50 -2.74 24.59 4.95
CA ALA A 50 -3.62 24.54 3.79
C ALA A 50 -4.32 23.17 3.63
N VAL A 51 -3.69 22.11 4.16
CA VAL A 51 -4.14 20.73 4.02
C VAL A 51 -4.91 20.24 5.22
N LEU A 52 -4.43 20.57 6.43
CA LEU A 52 -4.96 20.07 7.71
C LEU A 52 -5.38 21.22 8.63
N ALA A 53 -6.54 21.09 9.27
CA ALA A 53 -6.95 22.00 10.34
C ALA A 53 -5.97 21.90 11.54
N PRO A 54 -5.77 23.00 12.31
CA PRO A 54 -4.86 22.99 13.47
C PRO A 54 -5.22 21.94 14.53
N ASP A 55 -6.50 21.70 14.71
CA ASP A 55 -7.12 20.81 15.71
C ASP A 55 -7.58 19.47 15.16
N VAL A 56 -7.12 19.09 13.96
CA VAL A 56 -7.51 17.84 13.31
C VAL A 56 -7.30 16.64 14.23
N LYS A 57 -8.27 15.75 14.28
CA LYS A 57 -8.24 14.51 15.07
C LYS A 57 -7.93 13.32 14.21
N ILE A 58 -7.18 12.37 14.78
CA ILE A 58 -6.97 11.05 14.21
C ILE A 58 -7.83 10.08 15.02
N GLU A 59 -8.75 9.43 14.34
CA GLU A 59 -9.70 8.49 14.94
C GLU A 59 -9.37 7.08 14.49
N ARG A 60 -9.37 6.11 15.40
CA ARG A 60 -9.37 4.70 15.08
C ARG A 60 -10.82 4.26 14.89
N ILE A 61 -11.12 3.68 13.74
CA ILE A 61 -12.48 3.33 13.35
C ILE A 61 -12.73 1.82 13.22
N ALA A 62 -11.66 1.01 13.19
CA ALA A 62 -11.73 -0.43 13.32
C ALA A 62 -10.43 -0.99 13.85
N LYS A 63 -10.47 -2.16 14.51
CA LYS A 63 -9.29 -2.85 15.08
C LYS A 63 -9.50 -4.36 15.16
N GLY A 64 -8.41 -5.09 15.48
CA GLY A 64 -8.43 -6.53 15.69
C GLY A 64 -8.02 -7.35 14.47
N PHE A 65 -7.39 -6.70 13.48
CA PHE A 65 -6.89 -7.35 12.27
C PHE A 65 -5.48 -7.90 12.47
N ALA A 66 -5.04 -8.77 11.55
CA ALA A 66 -3.69 -9.33 11.57
C ALA A 66 -2.68 -8.42 10.84
N PHE A 67 -3.04 -7.85 9.67
CA PHE A 67 -2.29 -6.80 8.98
C PHE A 67 -3.16 -6.14 7.92
N THR A 68 -3.59 -4.91 8.16
CA THR A 68 -4.48 -4.19 7.26
C THR A 68 -3.71 -3.51 6.13
N GLU A 69 -4.22 -3.66 4.91
CA GLU A 69 -3.64 -3.16 3.66
C GLU A 69 -4.70 -2.83 2.60
N GLY A 70 -4.25 -2.25 1.49
CA GLY A 70 -5.01 -2.04 0.28
C GLY A 70 -6.31 -1.27 0.47
N PRO A 71 -6.33 -0.14 1.20
CA PRO A 71 -7.57 0.60 1.44
C PRO A 71 -8.07 1.24 0.15
N MET A 72 -9.37 1.18 -0.08
CA MET A 72 -10.06 1.80 -1.20
C MET A 72 -11.43 2.29 -0.74
N TRP A 73 -11.78 3.52 -1.10
CA TRP A 73 -13.17 3.98 -0.96
C TRP A 73 -13.96 3.57 -2.19
N HIS A 74 -15.01 2.80 -2.00
CA HIS A 74 -15.83 2.30 -3.09
C HIS A 74 -17.30 2.17 -2.65
N GLN A 75 -18.24 2.64 -3.48
CA GLN A 75 -19.67 2.55 -3.24
C GLN A 75 -20.06 2.98 -1.81
N GLY A 76 -19.61 4.19 -1.41
CA GLY A 76 -19.96 4.79 -0.14
C GLY A 76 -19.37 4.12 1.12
N ALA A 77 -18.35 3.28 0.99
CA ALA A 77 -17.71 2.60 2.11
C ALA A 77 -16.20 2.43 1.91
N LEU A 78 -15.48 2.21 3.00
CA LEU A 78 -14.09 1.79 2.96
C LEU A 78 -14.00 0.28 2.76
N TRP A 79 -13.30 -0.14 1.72
CA TRP A 79 -12.90 -1.52 1.48
C TRP A 79 -11.41 -1.66 1.80
N PHE A 80 -11.00 -2.76 2.42
CA PHE A 80 -9.60 -3.01 2.74
C PHE A 80 -9.33 -4.51 2.92
N SER A 81 -8.08 -4.88 2.80
CA SER A 81 -7.59 -6.23 3.00
C SER A 81 -7.05 -6.42 4.43
N ASP A 82 -7.31 -7.56 5.04
CA ASP A 82 -6.49 -8.11 6.11
C ASP A 82 -5.57 -9.15 5.49
N LEU A 83 -4.38 -8.70 5.08
CA LEU A 83 -3.42 -9.46 4.30
C LEU A 83 -3.02 -10.77 4.98
N ARG A 84 -2.73 -10.73 6.28
CA ARG A 84 -2.35 -11.90 7.08
C ARG A 84 -3.55 -12.70 7.58
N GLY A 85 -4.69 -12.03 7.77
CA GLY A 85 -5.97 -12.65 8.09
C GLY A 85 -6.65 -13.31 6.88
N ASN A 86 -6.11 -13.09 5.67
CA ASN A 86 -6.62 -13.63 4.40
C ASN A 86 -8.09 -13.28 4.12
N LYS A 87 -8.48 -12.06 4.45
CA LYS A 87 -9.86 -11.57 4.32
C LYS A 87 -9.89 -10.21 3.65
N MET A 88 -11.00 -9.93 3.00
CA MET A 88 -11.34 -8.59 2.53
C MET A 88 -12.56 -8.08 3.30
N TYR A 89 -12.51 -6.83 3.73
CA TYR A 89 -13.54 -6.19 4.54
C TYR A 89 -14.15 -4.99 3.85
N ARG A 90 -15.38 -4.67 4.27
CA ARG A 90 -16.09 -3.43 3.98
C ARG A 90 -16.52 -2.79 5.28
N LEU A 91 -16.12 -1.54 5.51
CA LEU A 91 -16.54 -0.72 6.64
C LEU A 91 -17.41 0.44 6.14
N SER A 92 -18.67 0.44 6.49
CA SER A 92 -19.61 1.50 6.15
C SER A 92 -19.46 2.70 7.08
N PRO A 93 -19.88 3.93 6.68
CA PRO A 93 -19.82 5.12 7.52
C PRO A 93 -20.60 5.01 8.84
N ASP A 94 -21.64 4.17 8.88
CA ASP A 94 -22.42 3.85 10.07
C ASP A 94 -21.73 2.86 11.02
N GLY A 95 -20.47 2.50 10.75
CA GLY A 95 -19.67 1.60 11.58
C GLY A 95 -19.93 0.11 11.34
N LYS A 96 -20.71 -0.28 10.33
CA LYS A 96 -20.91 -1.70 10.02
C LYS A 96 -19.69 -2.27 9.33
N LEU A 97 -18.99 -3.17 10.01
CA LEU A 97 -17.88 -3.94 9.48
C LEU A 97 -18.38 -5.30 8.97
N ARG A 98 -18.06 -5.64 7.73
CA ARG A 98 -18.45 -6.91 7.09
C ARG A 98 -17.25 -7.56 6.42
N VAL A 99 -17.13 -8.88 6.56
CA VAL A 99 -16.27 -9.70 5.69
C VAL A 99 -16.95 -9.81 4.34
N MET A 100 -16.26 -9.40 3.29
CA MET A 100 -16.73 -9.51 1.90
C MET A 100 -16.18 -10.77 1.24
N LEU A 101 -14.92 -11.11 1.50
CA LEU A 101 -14.29 -12.32 1.03
C LEU A 101 -13.51 -12.99 2.16
N GLU A 102 -13.75 -14.28 2.33
CA GLU A 102 -12.84 -15.21 3.00
C GLU A 102 -11.83 -15.73 1.97
N LYS A 103 -10.61 -16.08 2.43
CA LYS A 103 -9.56 -16.62 1.53
C LYS A 103 -9.24 -15.69 0.36
N ALA A 104 -9.21 -14.38 0.64
CA ALA A 104 -9.11 -13.33 -0.37
C ALA A 104 -7.80 -13.40 -1.20
N GLY A 105 -6.75 -14.05 -0.71
CA GLY A 105 -5.48 -14.28 -1.44
C GLY A 105 -5.55 -15.32 -2.55
N GLY A 106 -6.67 -16.07 -2.65
CA GLY A 106 -6.99 -16.95 -3.76
C GLY A 106 -6.38 -18.35 -3.73
N VAL A 107 -5.52 -18.68 -2.76
CA VAL A 107 -4.99 -20.02 -2.53
C VAL A 107 -5.05 -20.32 -1.03
N ASP A 108 -5.44 -21.55 -0.70
CA ASP A 108 -5.40 -22.05 0.66
C ASP A 108 -3.98 -22.49 1.06
N GLY A 109 -3.72 -22.51 2.38
CA GLY A 109 -2.53 -23.17 2.91
C GLY A 109 -1.22 -22.40 2.82
N PHE A 110 -1.25 -21.08 2.65
CA PHE A 110 -0.04 -20.30 2.96
C PHE A 110 0.19 -20.28 4.49
N ALA A 111 1.45 -20.09 4.88
CA ALA A 111 1.83 -20.14 6.29
C ALA A 111 1.03 -19.15 7.13
N ALA A 112 0.48 -19.60 8.27
CA ALA A 112 -0.22 -18.73 9.19
C ALA A 112 0.67 -17.52 9.59
N GLY A 113 0.13 -16.32 9.53
CA GLY A 113 0.89 -15.07 9.72
C GLY A 113 1.76 -14.63 8.53
N GLY A 114 1.78 -15.41 7.45
CA GLY A 114 2.41 -15.01 6.18
C GLY A 114 1.58 -13.96 5.42
N ASN A 115 2.19 -13.34 4.44
CA ASN A 115 1.56 -12.26 3.65
C ASN A 115 0.78 -12.81 2.43
N GLY A 116 -0.06 -13.84 2.64
CA GLY A 116 -0.70 -14.58 1.53
C GLY A 116 -2.08 -14.09 1.10
N GLY A 117 -2.68 -13.15 1.80
CA GLY A 117 -4.03 -12.64 1.52
C GLY A 117 -4.12 -11.76 0.27
N SER A 118 -5.26 -11.06 0.13
CA SER A 118 -5.38 -9.95 -0.81
C SER A 118 -4.57 -8.74 -0.34
N ASN A 119 -4.20 -7.86 -1.29
CA ASN A 119 -3.55 -6.58 -1.00
C ASN A 119 -4.35 -5.44 -1.62
N ALA A 120 -3.74 -4.56 -2.39
CA ALA A 120 -4.42 -3.37 -2.92
C ALA A 120 -5.57 -3.69 -3.87
N MET A 121 -6.47 -2.73 -3.96
CA MET A 121 -7.66 -2.75 -4.80
C MET A 121 -7.83 -1.42 -5.51
N VAL A 122 -8.43 -1.44 -6.70
CA VAL A 122 -8.86 -0.24 -7.41
C VAL A 122 -10.16 -0.53 -8.18
N ALA A 123 -11.09 0.46 -8.19
CA ALA A 123 -12.27 0.36 -9.03
C ALA A 123 -11.89 0.47 -10.52
N ASP A 124 -12.54 -0.33 -11.36
CA ASP A 124 -12.41 -0.28 -12.82
C ASP A 124 -13.58 0.48 -13.46
N LYS A 125 -13.42 0.83 -14.76
CA LYS A 125 -14.38 1.62 -15.54
C LYS A 125 -15.79 1.04 -15.58
N ASP A 126 -15.93 -0.29 -15.54
CA ASP A 126 -17.21 -1.00 -15.55
C ASP A 126 -17.87 -1.14 -14.16
N GLY A 127 -17.20 -0.64 -13.11
CA GLY A 127 -17.67 -0.71 -11.72
C GLY A 127 -17.25 -1.95 -10.97
N THR A 128 -16.55 -2.87 -11.61
CA THR A 128 -15.88 -3.97 -10.94
C THR A 128 -14.66 -3.47 -10.19
N VAL A 129 -14.03 -4.34 -9.40
CA VAL A 129 -12.83 -4.03 -8.63
C VAL A 129 -11.71 -4.94 -9.08
N LEU A 130 -10.55 -4.37 -9.40
CA LEU A 130 -9.31 -5.14 -9.54
C LEU A 130 -8.68 -5.29 -8.17
N MET A 131 -8.29 -6.52 -7.83
CA MET A 131 -7.73 -6.88 -6.53
C MET A 131 -6.48 -7.73 -6.68
N MET A 132 -5.44 -7.38 -5.91
CA MET A 132 -4.21 -8.14 -5.84
C MET A 132 -4.36 -9.38 -4.97
N GLN A 133 -3.93 -10.53 -5.45
CA GLN A 133 -3.89 -11.80 -4.71
C GLN A 133 -2.45 -12.27 -4.54
N HIS A 134 -1.88 -12.13 -3.33
CA HIS A 134 -0.49 -12.47 -3.06
C HIS A 134 -0.21 -13.97 -3.19
N SER A 135 -0.96 -14.84 -2.51
CA SER A 135 -0.69 -16.28 -2.57
C SER A 135 -1.01 -16.88 -3.94
N ALA A 136 -2.05 -16.38 -4.62
CA ALA A 136 -2.34 -16.79 -5.99
C ALA A 136 -1.43 -16.13 -7.03
N ARG A 137 -0.66 -15.09 -6.65
CA ARG A 137 0.32 -14.41 -7.50
C ARG A 137 -0.29 -13.86 -8.79
N ARG A 138 -1.40 -13.13 -8.65
CA ARG A 138 -2.20 -12.62 -9.78
C ARG A 138 -3.02 -11.41 -9.40
N ILE A 139 -3.57 -10.74 -10.41
CA ILE A 139 -4.64 -9.76 -10.27
C ILE A 139 -5.94 -10.42 -10.71
N VAL A 140 -7.00 -10.19 -9.94
CA VAL A 140 -8.34 -10.68 -10.24
C VAL A 140 -9.31 -9.53 -10.38
N ARG A 141 -10.40 -9.78 -11.11
CA ARG A 141 -11.57 -8.91 -11.18
C ARG A 141 -12.64 -9.45 -10.25
N LEU A 142 -13.17 -8.60 -9.41
CA LEU A 142 -14.25 -8.85 -8.49
C LEU A 142 -15.50 -8.11 -8.98
N ASP A 143 -16.57 -8.81 -9.25
CA ASP A 143 -17.86 -8.23 -9.65
C ASP A 143 -18.73 -7.83 -8.45
N ASP A 144 -19.91 -7.28 -8.73
CA ASP A 144 -20.89 -6.85 -7.73
C ASP A 144 -21.53 -8.00 -6.92
N LYS A 145 -21.38 -9.24 -7.41
CA LYS A 145 -21.79 -10.48 -6.73
C LYS A 145 -20.64 -11.13 -5.96
N LEU A 146 -19.49 -10.47 -5.88
CA LEU A 146 -18.26 -10.95 -5.26
C LEU A 146 -17.66 -12.18 -5.96
N ALA A 147 -18.01 -12.42 -7.24
CA ALA A 147 -17.36 -13.46 -8.03
C ALA A 147 -16.00 -12.98 -8.53
N LEU A 148 -15.01 -13.86 -8.43
CA LEU A 148 -13.63 -13.58 -8.79
C LEU A 148 -13.29 -14.21 -10.13
N THR A 149 -12.81 -13.41 -11.08
CA THR A 149 -12.27 -13.89 -12.36
C THR A 149 -10.82 -13.47 -12.52
N PRO A 150 -9.92 -14.30 -13.05
CA PRO A 150 -8.55 -13.90 -13.35
C PRO A 150 -8.52 -12.71 -14.32
N PHE A 151 -7.68 -11.71 -14.02
CA PHE A 151 -7.46 -10.55 -14.89
C PHE A 151 -6.06 -10.58 -15.48
N LEU A 152 -4.99 -10.51 -14.66
CA LEU A 152 -3.60 -10.69 -15.08
C LEU A 152 -2.95 -11.78 -14.24
N THR A 153 -2.35 -12.78 -14.86
CA THR A 153 -1.78 -13.96 -14.15
C THR A 153 -0.30 -14.17 -14.42
N ALA A 154 0.24 -13.55 -15.46
CA ALA A 154 1.61 -13.74 -15.90
C ALA A 154 2.13 -12.55 -16.71
N TYR A 155 3.44 -12.43 -16.76
CA TYR A 155 4.21 -11.59 -17.66
C TYR A 155 5.16 -12.48 -18.47
N GLU A 156 5.11 -12.40 -19.81
CA GLU A 156 5.90 -13.24 -20.71
C GLU A 156 5.84 -14.75 -20.38
N GLY A 157 4.62 -15.25 -20.06
CA GLY A 157 4.41 -16.64 -19.69
C GLY A 157 4.88 -17.04 -18.30
N LYS A 158 5.49 -16.13 -17.53
CA LYS A 158 5.98 -16.36 -16.15
C LYS A 158 5.01 -15.77 -15.15
N ARG A 159 4.71 -16.51 -14.08
CA ARG A 159 3.88 -16.01 -12.97
C ARG A 159 4.54 -14.83 -12.29
N PHE A 160 3.75 -13.81 -11.93
CA PHE A 160 4.18 -12.69 -11.10
C PHE A 160 4.79 -13.15 -9.77
N ASN A 161 5.56 -12.28 -9.10
CA ASN A 161 6.08 -12.55 -7.76
C ASN A 161 4.93 -12.55 -6.73
N SER A 162 4.40 -11.40 -6.41
CA SER A 162 3.16 -11.21 -5.64
C SER A 162 2.65 -9.77 -5.85
N PRO A 163 1.80 -9.54 -6.87
CA PRO A 163 1.29 -8.20 -7.19
C PRO A 163 0.76 -7.50 -5.94
N ASN A 164 1.19 -6.23 -5.72
CA ASN A 164 1.07 -5.55 -4.44
C ASN A 164 0.14 -4.32 -4.49
N ASP A 165 0.53 -3.22 -5.14
CA ASP A 165 -0.29 -2.01 -5.28
C ASP A 165 -0.54 -1.68 -6.75
N LEU A 166 -1.62 -0.92 -7.04
CA LEU A 166 -2.05 -0.61 -8.40
C LEU A 166 -2.74 0.74 -8.49
N VAL A 167 -2.61 1.38 -9.67
CA VAL A 167 -3.25 2.65 -9.97
C VAL A 167 -3.52 2.76 -11.47
N PHE A 168 -4.64 3.36 -11.86
CA PHE A 168 -4.90 3.74 -13.24
C PHE A 168 -4.25 5.08 -13.58
N ALA A 169 -3.56 5.14 -14.71
CA ALA A 169 -3.13 6.37 -15.35
C ALA A 169 -4.32 7.11 -16.02
N PRO A 170 -4.21 8.40 -16.31
CA PRO A 170 -5.29 9.16 -16.98
C PRO A 170 -5.69 8.60 -18.35
N ASP A 171 -4.79 7.91 -19.05
CA ASP A 171 -5.06 7.24 -20.33
C ASP A 171 -5.79 5.88 -20.16
N GLY A 172 -6.12 5.49 -18.93
CA GLY A 172 -6.76 4.22 -18.58
C GLY A 172 -5.82 3.02 -18.55
N ALA A 173 -4.50 3.20 -18.69
CA ALA A 173 -3.55 2.11 -18.45
C ALA A 173 -3.45 1.81 -16.95
N LEU A 174 -3.37 0.52 -16.61
CA LEU A 174 -3.14 0.07 -15.25
C LEU A 174 -1.63 -0.04 -14.99
N TYR A 175 -1.15 0.62 -13.92
CA TYR A 175 0.21 0.42 -13.43
C TYR A 175 0.14 -0.35 -12.11
N PHE A 176 1.07 -1.30 -11.91
CA PHE A 176 1.11 -2.09 -10.69
C PHE A 176 2.51 -2.56 -10.35
N THR A 177 2.73 -2.85 -9.06
CA THR A 177 4.00 -3.32 -8.51
C THR A 177 3.95 -4.80 -8.20
N ASP A 178 5.10 -5.49 -8.30
CA ASP A 178 5.21 -6.94 -8.12
C ASP A 178 6.44 -7.34 -7.28
N PRO A 179 6.53 -6.89 -6.02
CA PRO A 179 7.56 -7.34 -5.08
C PRO A 179 7.28 -8.78 -4.60
N PRO A 180 8.23 -9.45 -3.91
CA PRO A 180 8.07 -10.84 -3.50
C PRO A 180 7.41 -11.02 -2.13
N TYR A 181 6.75 -10.00 -1.56
CA TYR A 181 6.23 -10.03 -0.18
C TYR A 181 5.21 -11.13 0.10
N GLY A 182 4.42 -11.55 -0.90
CA GLY A 182 3.48 -12.66 -0.77
C GLY A 182 4.16 -14.02 -0.61
N MET A 183 5.48 -14.09 -0.77
CA MET A 183 6.29 -15.30 -0.53
C MET A 183 6.80 -15.39 0.91
N PHE A 184 6.59 -14.35 1.72
CA PHE A 184 7.04 -14.33 3.11
C PHE A 184 6.44 -15.48 3.91
N ASN A 185 7.32 -16.19 4.63
CA ASN A 185 6.97 -17.28 5.53
C ASN A 185 7.48 -16.97 6.94
N PRO A 186 6.60 -16.82 7.95
CA PRO A 186 7.01 -16.56 9.33
C PRO A 186 7.91 -17.63 9.95
N ALA A 187 7.84 -18.87 9.45
CA ALA A 187 8.74 -19.94 9.88
C ALA A 187 10.18 -19.76 9.38
N SER A 188 10.40 -18.86 8.43
CA SER A 188 11.72 -18.52 7.86
C SER A 188 11.82 -17.01 7.67
N PRO A 189 11.76 -16.20 8.75
CA PRO A 189 11.59 -14.75 8.67
C PRO A 189 12.78 -14.02 8.02
N ASN A 190 13.94 -14.64 8.00
CA ASN A 190 15.19 -14.10 7.44
C ASN A 190 15.50 -14.67 6.04
N ALA A 191 14.56 -15.41 5.43
CA ALA A 191 14.77 -15.94 4.09
C ALA A 191 14.91 -14.79 3.08
N ASP A 192 15.88 -14.92 2.18
CA ASP A 192 16.04 -14.00 1.06
C ASP A 192 14.92 -14.28 0.04
N LEU A 193 13.91 -13.40 0.02
CA LEU A 193 12.75 -13.54 -0.86
C LEU A 193 13.13 -13.48 -2.34
N ASP A 194 14.27 -12.89 -2.69
CA ASP A 194 14.75 -12.87 -4.07
C ASP A 194 15.27 -14.22 -4.53
N LYS A 195 15.59 -15.11 -3.61
CA LYS A 195 16.00 -16.49 -3.87
C LYS A 195 14.88 -17.53 -3.65
N ASP A 196 13.64 -17.08 -3.41
CA ASP A 196 12.53 -18.01 -3.23
C ASP A 196 12.36 -18.89 -4.48
N PRO A 197 12.34 -20.24 -4.34
CA PRO A 197 12.28 -21.15 -5.48
C PRO A 197 10.97 -21.06 -6.28
N ARG A 198 9.94 -20.43 -5.74
CA ARG A 198 8.67 -20.19 -6.45
C ARG A 198 8.78 -19.05 -7.47
N ARG A 199 9.80 -18.21 -7.41
CA ARG A 199 9.98 -17.10 -8.37
C ARG A 199 10.25 -17.62 -9.78
N GLN A 200 9.64 -16.95 -10.76
CA GLN A 200 9.84 -17.19 -12.18
C GLN A 200 10.39 -15.95 -12.89
N ILE A 201 10.15 -14.77 -12.33
CA ILE A 201 10.65 -13.47 -12.81
C ILE A 201 11.83 -13.07 -11.94
N ALA A 202 12.95 -12.73 -12.57
CA ALA A 202 14.23 -12.47 -11.87
C ALA A 202 14.33 -11.09 -11.20
N PHE A 203 13.38 -10.18 -11.48
CA PHE A 203 13.34 -8.83 -10.93
C PHE A 203 12.03 -8.59 -10.18
N ASN A 204 11.99 -7.50 -9.42
CA ASN A 204 10.78 -6.98 -8.77
C ASN A 204 10.29 -5.80 -9.61
N GLY A 205 9.22 -6.02 -10.37
CA GLY A 205 8.81 -5.11 -11.43
C GLY A 205 7.78 -4.07 -11.02
N VAL A 206 7.79 -2.94 -11.74
CA VAL A 206 6.59 -2.12 -11.96
C VAL A 206 6.15 -2.36 -13.39
N TYR A 207 4.89 -2.70 -13.56
CA TYR A 207 4.32 -3.04 -14.87
C TYR A 207 3.26 -2.03 -15.28
N ARG A 208 3.06 -1.91 -16.59
CA ARG A 208 1.97 -1.20 -17.23
C ARG A 208 1.18 -2.18 -18.09
N ASP A 209 -0.12 -2.30 -17.81
CA ASP A 209 -1.07 -2.96 -18.69
C ASP A 209 -1.86 -1.90 -19.47
N LYS A 210 -1.82 -2.00 -20.78
CA LYS A 210 -2.64 -1.19 -21.66
C LYS A 210 -3.35 -2.10 -22.66
N ASP A 211 -4.67 -2.18 -22.51
CA ASP A 211 -5.53 -2.97 -23.37
C ASP A 211 -5.08 -4.46 -23.51
N GLY A 212 -4.64 -5.07 -22.40
CA GLY A 212 -4.17 -6.44 -22.32
C GLY A 212 -2.70 -6.65 -22.70
N THR A 213 -1.97 -5.58 -23.03
CA THR A 213 -0.53 -5.63 -23.30
C THR A 213 0.23 -5.21 -22.04
N VAL A 214 0.86 -6.18 -21.38
CA VAL A 214 1.66 -5.94 -20.17
C VAL A 214 3.11 -5.66 -20.55
N THR A 215 3.67 -4.56 -20.03
CA THR A 215 5.06 -4.15 -20.23
C THR A 215 5.70 -3.89 -18.86
N ALA A 216 6.91 -4.39 -18.62
CA ALA A 216 7.69 -4.00 -17.45
C ALA A 216 8.31 -2.62 -17.70
N VAL A 217 7.93 -1.63 -16.89
CA VAL A 217 8.37 -0.22 -17.05
C VAL A 217 9.47 0.18 -16.07
N ILE A 218 9.62 -0.55 -14.95
CA ILE A 218 10.73 -0.42 -14.00
C ILE A 218 11.12 -1.82 -13.56
N THR A 219 12.43 -2.15 -13.62
CA THR A 219 12.94 -3.48 -13.29
C THR A 219 14.16 -3.44 -12.36
N ASP A 220 14.54 -2.25 -11.91
CA ASP A 220 15.78 -1.97 -11.16
C ASP A 220 15.53 -1.44 -9.74
N LEU A 221 14.29 -1.52 -9.24
CA LEU A 221 13.97 -1.25 -7.83
C LEU A 221 14.01 -2.56 -7.03
N PRO A 222 14.73 -2.60 -5.90
CA PRO A 222 14.79 -3.80 -5.05
C PRO A 222 13.43 -4.24 -4.50
N ARG A 223 12.59 -3.27 -4.06
CA ARG A 223 11.30 -3.55 -3.42
C ARG A 223 10.27 -2.48 -3.80
N PRO A 224 9.84 -2.41 -5.08
CA PRO A 224 8.77 -1.50 -5.47
C PRO A 224 7.49 -1.85 -4.71
N ASN A 225 6.81 -0.83 -4.16
CA ASN A 225 5.64 -1.02 -3.33
C ASN A 225 4.52 -0.06 -3.77
N GLY A 226 4.07 0.87 -2.95
CA GLY A 226 3.02 1.81 -3.30
C GLY A 226 3.35 2.67 -4.53
N LEU A 227 2.32 3.02 -5.31
CA LEU A 227 2.46 3.90 -6.46
C LEU A 227 1.25 4.83 -6.64
N ALA A 228 1.49 6.04 -7.17
CA ALA A 228 0.44 7.00 -7.49
C ALA A 228 0.89 7.98 -8.57
N PHE A 229 -0.07 8.50 -9.32
CA PHE A 229 0.17 9.60 -10.27
C PHE A 229 -0.01 10.97 -9.61
N SER A 230 0.71 11.97 -10.13
CA SER A 230 0.37 13.38 -9.89
C SER A 230 -1.01 13.70 -10.47
N PRO A 231 -1.71 14.76 -9.99
CA PRO A 231 -3.05 15.10 -10.47
C PRO A 231 -3.15 15.33 -11.98
N ASP A 232 -2.08 15.80 -12.60
CA ASP A 232 -2.00 16.00 -14.05
C ASP A 232 -1.52 14.75 -14.84
N GLY A 233 -1.26 13.65 -14.12
CA GLY A 233 -0.81 12.38 -14.69
C GLY A 233 0.60 12.37 -15.26
N LYS A 234 1.36 13.46 -15.12
CA LYS A 234 2.70 13.61 -15.74
C LYS A 234 3.84 13.04 -14.91
N ILE A 235 3.58 12.68 -13.66
CA ILE A 235 4.56 12.09 -12.75
C ILE A 235 3.98 10.81 -12.17
N LEU A 236 4.74 9.73 -12.22
CA LEU A 236 4.51 8.52 -11.45
C LEU A 236 5.45 8.51 -10.24
N TYR A 237 4.88 8.44 -9.04
CA TYR A 237 5.61 8.20 -7.80
C TYR A 237 5.62 6.71 -7.49
N VAL A 238 6.75 6.19 -7.00
CA VAL A 238 6.90 4.79 -6.60
C VAL A 238 7.69 4.75 -5.29
N ALA A 239 7.13 4.09 -4.28
CA ALA A 239 7.82 3.74 -3.06
C ALA A 239 8.73 2.54 -3.30
N ASN A 240 9.92 2.56 -2.71
CA ASN A 240 10.83 1.45 -2.63
C ASN A 240 11.13 1.16 -1.15
N SER A 241 10.69 0.02 -0.65
CA SER A 241 10.70 -0.27 0.78
C SER A 241 12.09 -0.57 1.34
N GLU A 242 13.03 -1.08 0.53
CA GLU A 242 14.32 -1.56 1.02
C GLU A 242 15.48 -1.23 0.07
N ASN A 243 16.62 -0.91 0.63
CA ASN A 243 17.96 -0.84 0.03
C ASN A 243 18.08 -0.08 -1.30
N PRO A 244 17.83 1.21 -1.33
CA PRO A 244 17.52 2.10 -0.20
C PRO A 244 16.00 2.20 0.07
N SER A 245 15.60 2.51 1.31
CA SER A 245 14.25 2.94 1.64
C SER A 245 14.03 4.34 1.10
N ALA A 246 13.20 4.49 0.06
CA ALA A 246 13.08 5.76 -0.64
C ALA A 246 11.75 5.89 -1.40
N VAL A 247 11.41 7.12 -1.76
CA VAL A 247 10.36 7.38 -2.75
C VAL A 247 11.01 8.03 -3.98
N TYR A 248 10.66 7.50 -5.13
CA TYR A 248 11.12 8.00 -6.42
C TYR A 248 9.98 8.58 -7.24
N ARG A 249 10.32 9.44 -8.19
CA ARG A 249 9.41 9.92 -9.22
C ARG A 249 9.99 9.69 -10.60
N TYR A 250 9.08 9.51 -11.56
CA TYR A 250 9.38 9.35 -12.96
C TYR A 250 8.48 10.27 -13.78
N ASP A 251 9.05 11.02 -14.71
CA ASP A 251 8.27 11.79 -15.68
C ASP A 251 7.57 10.79 -16.64
N VAL A 252 6.28 10.93 -16.83
CA VAL A 252 5.48 10.04 -17.69
C VAL A 252 5.40 10.68 -19.08
N LYS A 253 5.82 9.96 -20.10
CA LYS A 253 5.77 10.40 -21.49
C LYS A 253 4.39 10.12 -22.10
N PRO A 254 4.02 10.77 -23.22
CA PRO A 254 2.70 10.59 -23.85
C PRO A 254 2.38 9.14 -24.26
N ASP A 255 3.41 8.32 -24.53
CA ASP A 255 3.26 6.90 -24.85
C ASP A 255 3.18 6.00 -23.61
N GLY A 256 3.24 6.58 -22.41
CA GLY A 256 3.23 5.88 -21.12
C GLY A 256 4.60 5.32 -20.72
N THR A 257 5.66 5.54 -21.49
CA THR A 257 7.02 5.22 -21.05
C THR A 257 7.49 6.21 -19.98
N LEU A 258 8.45 5.79 -19.17
CA LEU A 258 8.95 6.58 -18.05
C LEU A 258 10.29 7.23 -18.36
N GLY A 259 10.48 8.42 -17.85
CA GLY A 259 11.75 9.13 -17.85
C GLY A 259 12.72 8.58 -16.81
N THR A 260 13.87 9.25 -16.67
CA THR A 260 14.88 8.89 -15.67
C THR A 260 14.35 9.05 -14.25
N ARG A 261 14.66 8.08 -13.39
CA ARG A 261 14.36 8.08 -11.96
C ARG A 261 14.94 9.30 -11.26
N LYS A 262 14.12 9.99 -10.44
CA LYS A 262 14.52 11.10 -9.59
C LYS A 262 14.12 10.80 -8.15
N LEU A 263 15.02 11.04 -7.19
CA LEU A 263 14.75 10.88 -5.77
C LEU A 263 13.77 11.98 -5.28
N VAL A 264 12.75 11.60 -4.54
CA VAL A 264 11.82 12.52 -3.84
C VAL A 264 12.14 12.54 -2.35
N ALA A 265 12.27 11.36 -1.73
CA ALA A 265 12.55 11.21 -0.31
C ALA A 265 13.52 10.05 -0.10
N ASP A 266 14.60 10.30 0.63
CA ASP A 266 15.50 9.27 1.15
C ASP A 266 15.12 9.00 2.61
N LEU A 267 14.59 7.81 2.88
CA LEU A 267 14.17 7.37 4.19
C LEU A 267 15.12 6.30 4.77
N THR A 268 16.28 6.08 4.13
CA THR A 268 17.23 5.03 4.49
C THR A 268 17.78 5.18 5.92
N LYS A 269 17.92 6.43 6.39
CA LYS A 269 18.44 6.75 7.72
C LYS A 269 17.35 7.06 8.75
N GLU A 270 16.10 7.02 8.34
CA GLU A 270 14.98 7.25 9.25
C GLU A 270 14.89 6.12 10.26
N THR A 271 14.44 6.45 11.47
CA THR A 271 14.30 5.51 12.58
C THR A 271 12.83 5.26 12.91
N GLY A 272 12.55 4.13 13.54
CA GLY A 272 11.21 3.69 13.87
C GLY A 272 10.76 2.49 13.03
N ASP A 273 9.61 1.95 13.37
CA ASP A 273 9.03 0.82 12.65
C ASP A 273 8.32 1.29 11.37
N GLY A 274 8.35 0.46 10.35
CA GLY A 274 7.75 0.72 9.05
C GLY A 274 8.77 0.95 7.94
N VAL A 275 8.27 1.06 6.73
CA VAL A 275 9.04 1.29 5.49
C VAL A 275 8.19 2.16 4.55
N PRO A 276 8.78 2.78 3.51
CA PRO A 276 7.98 3.31 2.40
C PRO A 276 7.15 2.18 1.79
N ASP A 277 5.84 2.22 2.01
CA ASP A 277 4.87 1.20 1.61
C ASP A 277 3.80 1.85 0.73
N GLY A 278 2.58 2.03 1.19
CA GLY A 278 1.57 2.72 0.42
C GLY A 278 1.82 4.23 0.29
N LEU A 279 1.45 4.78 -0.85
CA LEU A 279 1.49 6.22 -1.09
C LEU A 279 0.30 6.69 -1.92
N LYS A 280 -0.12 7.93 -1.73
CA LYS A 280 -1.17 8.60 -2.52
C LYS A 280 -0.82 10.08 -2.67
N VAL A 281 -1.51 10.74 -3.58
CA VAL A 281 -1.34 12.17 -3.85
C VAL A 281 -2.65 12.89 -3.55
N ASP A 282 -2.62 14.09 -2.98
CA ASP A 282 -3.81 14.91 -2.79
C ASP A 282 -4.08 15.82 -4.00
N SER A 283 -5.20 16.54 -3.99
CA SER A 283 -5.61 17.39 -5.10
C SER A 283 -4.68 18.58 -5.39
N GLN A 284 -3.82 18.95 -4.43
CA GLN A 284 -2.78 19.99 -4.62
C GLN A 284 -1.44 19.40 -5.06
N GLY A 285 -1.36 18.07 -5.25
CA GLY A 285 -0.16 17.37 -5.66
C GLY A 285 0.80 17.05 -4.52
N ASN A 286 0.40 17.23 -3.25
CA ASN A 286 1.24 16.79 -2.15
C ASN A 286 1.26 15.27 -2.09
N LEU A 287 2.46 14.72 -1.94
CA LEU A 287 2.69 13.28 -1.83
C LEU A 287 2.57 12.85 -0.37
N TRP A 288 1.71 11.89 -0.11
CA TRP A 288 1.54 11.22 1.16
C TRP A 288 2.10 9.82 1.08
N THR A 289 3.09 9.48 1.87
CA THR A 289 3.73 8.16 1.87
C THR A 289 3.90 7.63 3.28
N SER A 290 3.66 6.34 3.47
CA SER A 290 4.08 5.69 4.70
C SER A 290 5.61 5.62 4.78
N GLY A 291 6.12 5.34 5.95
CA GLY A 291 7.53 5.21 6.23
C GLY A 291 7.75 4.91 7.71
N GLN A 292 8.99 4.97 8.14
CA GLN A 292 9.36 4.74 9.54
C GLN A 292 8.62 5.72 10.46
N GLY A 293 7.86 5.19 11.41
CA GLY A 293 7.14 5.96 12.43
C GLY A 293 5.81 6.59 11.98
N GLY A 294 5.34 6.36 10.74
CA GLY A 294 4.04 6.89 10.29
C GLY A 294 4.01 7.34 8.84
N PHE A 295 3.15 8.30 8.51
CA PHE A 295 3.08 8.89 7.17
C PHE A 295 3.82 10.22 7.12
N ARG A 296 4.39 10.53 5.96
CA ARG A 296 5.03 11.80 5.64
C ARG A 296 4.28 12.48 4.49
N ILE A 297 4.23 13.81 4.56
CA ILE A 297 3.55 14.64 3.57
C ILE A 297 4.58 15.55 2.95
N TYR A 298 4.83 15.40 1.65
CA TYR A 298 5.76 16.21 0.89
C TYR A 298 5.01 17.12 -0.07
N SER A 299 5.44 18.37 -0.21
CA SER A 299 4.94 19.26 -1.25
C SER A 299 5.33 18.75 -2.65
N PRO A 300 4.71 19.25 -3.74
CA PRO A 300 5.12 18.93 -5.12
C PRO A 300 6.59 19.27 -5.41
N LYS A 301 7.20 20.15 -4.62
CA LYS A 301 8.61 20.54 -4.71
C LYS A 301 9.54 19.62 -3.91
N GLY A 302 8.99 18.63 -3.16
CA GLY A 302 9.76 17.71 -2.31
C GLY A 302 10.06 18.24 -0.91
N GLU A 303 9.44 19.36 -0.48
CA GLU A 303 9.56 19.86 0.89
C GLU A 303 8.72 18.98 1.83
N LEU A 304 9.28 18.54 2.95
CA LEU A 304 8.56 17.81 4.00
C LEU A 304 7.66 18.77 4.78
N LEU A 305 6.35 18.69 4.59
CA LEU A 305 5.36 19.54 5.24
C LEU A 305 5.04 19.10 6.65
N GLY A 306 5.04 17.79 6.89
CA GLY A 306 4.75 17.23 8.21
C GLY A 306 4.61 15.72 8.20
N GLN A 307 4.26 15.18 9.37
CA GLN A 307 4.13 13.74 9.59
C GLN A 307 2.83 13.42 10.34
N ILE A 308 2.26 12.26 10.06
CA ILE A 308 1.16 11.65 10.79
C ILE A 308 1.74 10.45 11.53
N ILE A 309 1.91 10.57 12.84
CA ILE A 309 2.41 9.47 13.67
C ILE A 309 1.23 8.61 14.12
N LEU A 310 1.32 7.32 13.89
CA LEU A 310 0.37 6.33 14.38
C LEU A 310 1.02 5.48 15.49
N PRO A 311 0.22 4.90 16.40
CA PRO A 311 0.76 4.04 17.48
C PRO A 311 1.18 2.65 17.01
N GLU A 312 1.12 2.38 15.73
CA GLU A 312 1.48 1.12 15.09
C GLU A 312 2.05 1.39 13.68
N VAL A 313 2.59 0.37 13.04
CA VAL A 313 3.20 0.51 11.70
C VAL A 313 2.16 1.01 10.70
N ALA A 314 2.48 2.10 10.02
CA ALA A 314 1.69 2.65 8.95
C ALA A 314 1.97 1.88 7.65
N ALA A 315 0.91 1.38 6.99
CA ALA A 315 1.03 0.63 5.75
C ALA A 315 0.59 1.44 4.52
N ASN A 316 -0.69 1.79 4.42
CA ASN A 316 -1.24 2.43 3.22
C ASN A 316 -2.32 3.46 3.58
N LEU A 317 -2.82 4.18 2.58
CA LEU A 317 -3.91 5.15 2.78
C LEU A 317 -4.83 5.21 1.56
N ALA A 318 -6.04 5.71 1.78
CA ALA A 318 -7.00 6.02 0.72
C ALA A 318 -7.76 7.31 1.02
N TRP A 319 -8.23 7.94 -0.03
CA TRP A 319 -9.13 9.08 0.05
C TRP A 319 -10.58 8.60 -0.03
N GLY A 320 -11.44 9.13 0.80
CA GLY A 320 -12.84 8.75 0.77
C GLY A 320 -13.76 9.79 1.40
N GLY A 321 -15.02 9.36 1.70
CA GLY A 321 -16.08 10.25 2.07
C GLY A 321 -16.73 10.93 0.85
N ALA A 322 -17.81 11.69 1.07
CA ALA A 322 -18.62 12.26 -0.02
C ALA A 322 -17.83 13.17 -0.97
N GLU A 323 -16.81 13.87 -0.46
CA GLU A 323 -16.01 14.85 -1.20
C GLU A 323 -14.54 14.43 -1.34
N GLY A 324 -14.18 13.21 -0.95
CA GLY A 324 -12.78 12.79 -0.94
C GLY A 324 -11.91 13.48 0.13
N ARG A 325 -12.53 14.11 1.13
CA ARG A 325 -11.85 14.87 2.20
C ARG A 325 -11.58 14.06 3.47
N THR A 326 -11.72 12.75 3.41
CA THR A 326 -11.34 11.87 4.50
C THR A 326 -10.15 11.02 4.06
N ALA A 327 -9.04 11.14 4.79
CA ALA A 327 -7.94 10.20 4.70
C ALA A 327 -8.26 8.99 5.59
N TYR A 328 -8.23 7.80 5.01
CA TYR A 328 -8.25 6.52 5.72
C TYR A 328 -6.86 5.92 5.69
N PHE A 329 -6.37 5.49 6.85
CA PHE A 329 -5.05 4.90 6.98
C PHE A 329 -5.16 3.46 7.46
N THR A 330 -4.41 2.56 6.86
CA THR A 330 -4.17 1.23 7.39
C THR A 330 -2.95 1.28 8.30
N GLY A 331 -3.13 0.92 9.56
CA GLY A 331 -2.06 0.54 10.46
C GLY A 331 -1.88 -0.97 10.41
N SER A 332 -1.02 -1.56 11.25
CA SER A 332 -0.86 -3.01 11.25
C SER A 332 -2.17 -3.72 11.59
N THR A 333 -2.81 -3.31 12.69
CA THR A 333 -3.96 -4.05 13.25
C THR A 333 -5.24 -3.23 13.28
N SER A 334 -5.22 -2.01 12.77
CA SER A 334 -6.31 -1.04 12.89
C SER A 334 -6.47 -0.19 11.64
N ILE A 335 -7.67 0.36 11.50
CA ILE A 335 -8.00 1.39 10.51
C ILE A 335 -8.19 2.72 11.21
N TYR A 336 -7.59 3.77 10.65
CA TYR A 336 -7.71 5.14 11.15
C TYR A 336 -8.34 6.03 10.10
N ARG A 337 -8.89 7.17 10.54
CA ARG A 337 -9.34 8.25 9.64
C ARG A 337 -8.97 9.61 10.17
N MET A 338 -8.89 10.57 9.25
CA MET A 338 -8.66 11.98 9.52
C MET A 338 -9.36 12.83 8.46
N THR A 339 -9.97 13.96 8.88
CA THR A 339 -10.61 14.90 7.95
C THR A 339 -9.59 15.91 7.43
N LEU A 340 -9.65 16.20 6.14
CA LEU A 340 -8.79 17.13 5.42
C LEU A 340 -9.53 18.41 5.04
N LYS A 341 -8.81 19.51 4.90
CA LYS A 341 -9.33 20.78 4.33
C LYS A 341 -9.50 20.71 2.81
N ILE A 342 -8.70 19.85 2.16
CA ILE A 342 -8.69 19.64 0.71
C ILE A 342 -9.04 18.19 0.39
N PRO A 343 -9.58 17.86 -0.78
CA PRO A 343 -9.76 16.47 -1.17
C PRO A 343 -8.42 15.81 -1.52
N GLY A 344 -8.38 14.49 -1.43
CA GLY A 344 -7.36 13.70 -2.10
C GLY A 344 -7.47 13.78 -3.62
N HIS A 345 -6.43 13.38 -4.34
CA HIS A 345 -6.54 13.09 -5.77
C HIS A 345 -7.22 11.73 -5.94
N LEU A 346 -8.49 11.78 -6.38
CA LEU A 346 -9.33 10.58 -6.44
C LEU A 346 -8.91 9.69 -7.62
N PRO A 347 -8.96 8.35 -7.46
CA PRO A 347 -8.69 7.41 -8.56
C PRO A 347 -9.56 7.67 -9.79
N LEU A 348 -9.04 7.34 -10.99
CA LEU A 348 -9.69 7.61 -12.28
C LEU A 348 -11.16 7.13 -12.33
N TYR A 349 -11.44 5.96 -11.78
CA TYR A 349 -12.78 5.36 -11.76
C TYR A 349 -13.41 5.40 -10.37
N TYR A 350 -13.10 6.43 -9.60
CA TYR A 350 -13.69 6.64 -8.28
C TYR A 350 -15.23 6.70 -8.37
N ARG A 351 -15.88 5.90 -7.53
CA ARG A 351 -17.35 5.90 -7.38
C ARG A 351 -17.71 6.27 -5.96
N ARG A 352 -18.53 7.29 -5.82
CA ARG A 352 -19.07 7.80 -4.54
C ARG A 352 -19.95 6.79 -3.84
#